data_5100b50b861ea824e724b094352d539d
#
_entry.id   5100b50b861ea824e724b094352d539d
#
_cell.length_a   1.000
_cell.length_b   1.000
_cell.length_c   1.000
_cell.angle_alpha   90.00
_cell.angle_beta   90.00
_cell.angle_gamma   90.00
#
_symmetry.space_group_name_H-M   'P 1'
#
loop_
_entity.id
_entity.type
_entity.pdbx_description
1 polymer ?
#
loop_
_entity_poly.entity_id
_entity_poly.type
_entity_poly.pdbx_seq_one_letter_code
_entity_poly.pdbx_strand_id
1 'polypeptide(L)'
;MRMFSRSVALLVALGVSSMALAQNTNRNEKGAAKPPQVSRTVVKQLVAAQEASKKEQWAECVAKIREIEAVPNKSAYDSYVSNDILGFCALRAGDNALALQAWSQVVDSEFSDASRSSSLRKGLLQLSYQIKDYGKAIEYGRRLIADGGADEAVHLLTIQSLYLLNDFKGAEKMSADYIAALEAQGQTPPDMALQLLTSSCIKLDDDSCTLRALEKQAQYHPKKETWPNLTLLLFRKGGEANTLNIFRLSREMGGLTRGDEFTEMAQLSIEKGLPGEAQATIEEGQAKGLFEGNKASQELASRLLATAKSQAAADKPTLLKQDVEAAGRQNGEVDVRIATAFLSYGDYSKAIAAFERGLAKGNVRNPEEAKLNLGIAQLKAGNKEAAAATLSSVQGDPTLQKLARLWAQRTR
;
A
#
# COMPACT_ATOMS: atom_id res chain seq x y z
N MET A 1 -3.12 17.18 -3.88
CA MET A 1 -2.62 16.70 -5.16
C MET A 1 -1.43 17.56 -5.61
N ARG A 2 -0.36 17.57 -4.80
CA ARG A 2 0.93 18.24 -5.09
C ARG A 2 2.02 17.49 -4.33
N MET A 3 2.47 16.32 -4.83
CA MET A 3 3.64 15.61 -4.31
C MET A 3 4.10 14.55 -5.32
N PHE A 4 4.50 14.96 -6.52
CA PHE A 4 5.26 14.08 -7.42
C PHE A 4 6.23 14.93 -8.24
N SER A 5 7.22 15.50 -7.52
CA SER A 5 8.41 16.07 -8.15
C SER A 5 9.61 15.74 -7.27
N ARG A 6 9.97 14.46 -7.25
CA ARG A 6 11.36 14.07 -6.96
C ARG A 6 11.85 13.38 -8.21
N SER A 7 12.63 14.14 -8.96
CA SER A 7 13.42 13.66 -10.09
C SER A 7 14.25 12.47 -9.59
N VAL A 8 13.84 11.26 -9.95
CA VAL A 8 14.70 10.09 -9.84
C VAL A 8 15.78 10.29 -10.89
N ALA A 9 16.94 10.76 -10.46
CA ALA A 9 18.13 10.84 -11.29
C ALA A 9 18.54 9.42 -11.64
N LEU A 10 18.21 9.03 -12.87
CA LEU A 10 18.52 7.74 -13.44
C LEU A 10 20.02 7.69 -13.74
N LEU A 11 20.80 7.10 -12.85
CA LEU A 11 22.13 6.58 -13.18
C LEU A 11 21.94 5.26 -13.94
N VAL A 12 21.56 5.35 -15.22
CA VAL A 12 21.76 4.24 -16.16
C VAL A 12 23.26 4.20 -16.47
N ALA A 13 24.02 3.53 -15.64
CA ALA A 13 25.37 3.11 -15.96
C ALA A 13 25.28 1.99 -17.02
N LEU A 14 24.84 2.36 -18.22
CA LEU A 14 25.05 1.53 -19.40
C LEU A 14 26.52 1.65 -19.75
N GLY A 15 27.33 0.74 -19.20
CA GLY A 15 28.70 0.57 -19.62
C GLY A 15 28.72 0.44 -21.15
N VAL A 16 29.27 1.43 -21.82
CA VAL A 16 29.69 1.28 -23.20
C VAL A 16 30.71 0.16 -23.17
N SER A 17 30.26 -1.05 -23.48
CA SER A 17 31.19 -2.14 -23.74
C SER A 17 32.13 -1.61 -24.79
N SER A 18 33.40 -1.45 -24.43
CA SER A 18 34.48 -1.06 -25.33
C SER A 18 34.47 -2.10 -26.45
N MET A 19 33.72 -1.82 -27.52
CA MET A 19 33.82 -2.61 -28.74
C MET A 19 35.23 -2.36 -29.28
N ALA A 20 36.15 -3.21 -28.81
CA ALA A 20 37.44 -3.29 -29.41
C ALA A 20 37.22 -3.65 -30.90
N LEU A 21 37.50 -2.66 -31.76
CA LEU A 21 37.78 -2.98 -33.17
C LEU A 21 38.83 -4.04 -33.16
N ALA A 22 38.42 -5.30 -33.27
CA ALA A 22 39.31 -6.46 -33.22
C ALA A 22 40.28 -6.33 -34.38
N GLN A 23 41.47 -5.79 -34.08
CA GLN A 23 42.64 -5.99 -34.93
C GLN A 23 42.93 -7.50 -34.92
N ASN A 24 42.95 -7.99 -36.13
CA ASN A 24 43.24 -9.34 -36.57
C ASN A 24 44.35 -10.04 -35.75
N THR A 25 44.03 -10.83 -34.76
CA THR A 25 44.98 -11.80 -34.19
C THR A 25 44.47 -13.19 -34.59
N ASN A 26 45.18 -13.79 -35.53
CA ASN A 26 45.04 -15.18 -35.97
C ASN A 26 45.07 -16.11 -34.75
N ARG A 27 43.92 -16.62 -34.33
CA ARG A 27 43.81 -17.87 -33.60
C ARG A 27 42.88 -18.79 -34.35
N ASN A 28 43.48 -19.81 -35.00
CA ASN A 28 42.79 -20.93 -35.59
C ASN A 28 42.13 -21.79 -34.50
N GLU A 29 40.86 -21.51 -34.19
CA GLU A 29 39.95 -22.47 -33.55
C GLU A 29 38.92 -22.89 -34.60
N LYS A 30 39.09 -24.14 -35.10
CA LYS A 30 38.16 -24.79 -36.02
C LYS A 30 36.83 -25.02 -35.29
N GLY A 31 35.76 -24.33 -35.71
CA GLY A 31 34.38 -24.66 -35.37
C GLY A 31 33.49 -23.57 -34.75
N ALA A 32 34.00 -22.43 -34.28
CA ALA A 32 33.16 -21.35 -33.80
C ALA A 32 32.78 -20.39 -34.96
N ALA A 33 31.51 -20.06 -35.11
CA ALA A 33 31.07 -19.01 -36.03
C ALA A 33 31.83 -17.70 -35.74
N LYS A 34 32.39 -17.09 -36.79
CA LYS A 34 33.08 -15.80 -36.61
C LYS A 34 32.14 -14.79 -35.97
N PRO A 35 32.58 -14.06 -34.95
CA PRO A 35 31.74 -13.00 -34.36
C PRO A 35 31.31 -12.04 -35.45
N PRO A 36 30.06 -11.54 -35.39
CA PRO A 36 29.55 -10.60 -36.39
C PRO A 36 30.43 -9.34 -36.40
N GLN A 37 30.73 -8.85 -37.60
CA GLN A 37 31.56 -7.65 -37.80
C GLN A 37 30.77 -6.59 -38.57
N VAL A 38 31.04 -5.33 -38.25
CA VAL A 38 30.47 -4.19 -38.97
C VAL A 38 30.99 -4.11 -40.38
N SER A 39 30.12 -3.79 -41.33
CA SER A 39 30.49 -3.64 -42.73
C SER A 39 31.40 -2.43 -42.94
N ARG A 40 32.37 -2.54 -43.86
CA ARG A 40 33.31 -1.45 -44.17
C ARG A 40 32.62 -0.18 -44.60
N THR A 41 31.41 -0.24 -45.14
CA THR A 41 30.59 0.85 -45.63
C THR A 41 30.09 1.78 -44.54
N VAL A 42 29.96 1.30 -43.27
CA VAL A 42 29.46 2.09 -42.14
C VAL A 42 30.53 2.43 -41.11
N VAL A 43 31.71 1.78 -41.20
CA VAL A 43 32.80 1.98 -40.22
C VAL A 43 33.18 3.44 -40.03
N LYS A 44 33.31 4.21 -41.12
CA LYS A 44 33.72 5.62 -41.05
C LYS A 44 32.75 6.47 -40.20
N GLN A 45 31.47 6.30 -40.39
CA GLN A 45 30.43 7.02 -39.65
C GLN A 45 30.35 6.55 -38.19
N LEU A 46 30.48 5.25 -37.95
CA LEU A 46 30.51 4.70 -36.58
C LEU A 46 31.68 5.24 -35.76
N VAL A 47 32.91 5.28 -36.37
CA VAL A 47 34.08 5.86 -35.72
C VAL A 47 33.86 7.35 -35.42
N ALA A 48 33.36 8.13 -36.40
CA ALA A 48 33.08 9.54 -36.20
C ALA A 48 32.04 9.77 -35.07
N ALA A 49 30.98 8.94 -35.01
CA ALA A 49 29.99 9.01 -33.93
C ALA A 49 30.61 8.68 -32.57
N GLN A 50 31.48 7.67 -32.48
CA GLN A 50 32.17 7.32 -31.23
C GLN A 50 33.10 8.42 -30.78
N GLU A 51 33.79 9.08 -31.70
CA GLU A 51 34.68 10.23 -31.36
C GLU A 51 33.85 11.43 -30.88
N ALA A 52 32.75 11.74 -31.53
CA ALA A 52 31.80 12.76 -31.10
C ALA A 52 31.24 12.42 -29.68
N SER A 53 30.89 11.17 -29.45
CA SER A 53 30.44 10.72 -28.14
C SER A 53 31.48 10.87 -27.04
N LYS A 54 32.76 10.54 -27.33
CA LYS A 54 33.91 10.76 -26.39
C LYS A 54 34.11 12.23 -26.03
N LYS A 55 33.79 13.12 -26.97
CA LYS A 55 33.86 14.58 -26.80
C LYS A 55 32.57 15.18 -26.22
N GLU A 56 31.60 14.34 -25.86
CA GLU A 56 30.26 14.74 -25.40
C GLU A 56 29.45 15.60 -26.42
N GLN A 57 29.81 15.49 -27.69
CA GLN A 57 29.15 16.19 -28.81
C GLN A 57 27.94 15.38 -29.27
N TRP A 58 26.90 15.30 -28.41
CA TRP A 58 25.77 14.36 -28.57
C TRP A 58 24.96 14.58 -29.84
N ALA A 59 24.72 15.83 -30.21
CA ALA A 59 24.02 16.15 -31.45
C ALA A 59 24.82 15.71 -32.69
N GLU A 60 26.15 15.86 -32.66
CA GLU A 60 27.03 15.41 -33.74
C GLU A 60 27.03 13.87 -33.81
N CYS A 61 27.11 13.18 -32.64
CA CYS A 61 27.01 11.73 -32.58
C CYS A 61 25.71 11.26 -33.25
N VAL A 62 24.57 11.82 -32.92
CA VAL A 62 23.26 11.49 -33.56
C VAL A 62 23.31 11.73 -35.06
N ALA A 63 23.85 12.87 -35.50
CA ALA A 63 23.97 13.19 -36.93
C ALA A 63 24.81 12.17 -37.68
N LYS A 64 25.95 11.75 -37.12
CA LYS A 64 26.84 10.75 -37.76
C LYS A 64 26.20 9.35 -37.86
N ILE A 65 25.42 8.96 -36.87
CA ILE A 65 24.67 7.69 -36.97
C ILE A 65 23.54 7.78 -38.00
N ARG A 66 22.84 8.91 -38.10
CA ARG A 66 21.80 9.09 -39.12
C ARG A 66 22.35 9.06 -40.55
N GLU A 67 23.61 9.45 -40.80
CA GLU A 67 24.25 9.25 -42.09
C GLU A 67 24.29 7.77 -42.51
N ILE A 68 24.33 6.84 -41.54
CA ILE A 68 24.31 5.40 -41.79
C ILE A 68 22.96 4.93 -42.34
N GLU A 69 21.85 5.60 -41.99
CA GLU A 69 20.50 5.22 -42.46
C GLU A 69 20.41 5.23 -44.00
N ALA A 70 21.13 6.10 -44.65
CA ALA A 70 21.19 6.23 -46.10
C ALA A 70 22.13 5.20 -46.78
N VAL A 71 22.93 4.45 -46.03
CA VAL A 71 23.86 3.47 -46.62
C VAL A 71 23.09 2.25 -47.11
N PRO A 72 23.20 1.88 -48.43
CA PRO A 72 22.52 0.71 -48.96
C PRO A 72 23.14 -0.60 -48.46
N ASN A 73 22.33 -1.65 -48.45
CA ASN A 73 22.77 -3.03 -48.11
C ASN A 73 23.47 -3.22 -46.76
N LYS A 74 22.98 -2.49 -45.72
CA LYS A 74 23.44 -2.69 -44.37
C LYS A 74 23.12 -4.11 -43.88
N SER A 75 24.07 -4.71 -43.16
CA SER A 75 23.80 -5.95 -42.43
C SER A 75 22.85 -5.72 -41.22
N ALA A 76 22.24 -6.79 -40.75
CA ALA A 76 21.45 -6.73 -39.50
C ALA A 76 22.32 -6.28 -38.32
N TYR A 77 23.61 -6.70 -38.31
CA TYR A 77 24.56 -6.29 -37.28
C TYR A 77 24.93 -4.79 -37.36
N ASP A 78 25.06 -4.21 -38.59
CA ASP A 78 25.26 -2.78 -38.77
C ASP A 78 24.10 -1.99 -38.17
N SER A 79 22.89 -2.43 -38.44
CA SER A 79 21.65 -1.82 -37.91
C SER A 79 21.58 -1.91 -36.38
N TYR A 80 21.95 -3.08 -35.82
CA TYR A 80 22.03 -3.29 -34.38
C TYR A 80 23.00 -2.30 -33.73
N VAL A 81 24.26 -2.25 -34.19
CA VAL A 81 25.30 -1.37 -33.63
C VAL A 81 24.93 0.10 -33.79
N SER A 82 24.41 0.49 -34.95
CA SER A 82 24.00 1.87 -35.22
C SER A 82 22.87 2.31 -34.29
N ASN A 83 21.84 1.50 -34.13
CA ASN A 83 20.71 1.82 -33.24
C ASN A 83 21.13 1.82 -31.77
N ASP A 84 22.05 0.97 -31.33
CA ASP A 84 22.55 0.97 -29.96
C ASP A 84 23.29 2.28 -29.64
N ILE A 85 24.19 2.73 -30.53
CA ILE A 85 24.91 4.00 -30.40
C ILE A 85 23.93 5.18 -30.51
N LEU A 86 22.99 5.14 -31.47
CA LEU A 86 21.98 6.16 -31.64
C LEU A 86 21.15 6.37 -30.37
N GLY A 87 20.67 5.27 -29.79
CA GLY A 87 19.91 5.33 -28.55
C GLY A 87 20.68 5.97 -27.40
N PHE A 88 21.95 5.62 -27.25
CA PHE A 88 22.83 6.22 -26.23
C PHE A 88 23.04 7.72 -26.48
N CYS A 89 23.40 8.13 -27.69
CA CYS A 89 23.65 9.52 -28.00
C CYS A 89 22.39 10.37 -27.90
N ALA A 90 21.24 9.84 -28.34
CA ALA A 90 19.93 10.49 -28.22
C ALA A 90 19.54 10.71 -26.74
N LEU A 91 19.71 9.68 -25.89
CA LEU A 91 19.45 9.80 -24.46
C LEU A 91 20.32 10.90 -23.83
N ARG A 92 21.61 10.94 -24.17
CA ARG A 92 22.56 11.94 -23.67
C ARG A 92 22.28 13.34 -24.22
N ALA A 93 21.71 13.42 -25.41
CA ALA A 93 21.21 14.69 -26.02
C ALA A 93 19.90 15.16 -25.41
N GLY A 94 19.21 14.34 -24.58
CA GLY A 94 17.89 14.64 -24.03
C GLY A 94 16.72 14.28 -24.96
N ASP A 95 16.99 13.66 -26.11
CA ASP A 95 15.96 13.18 -27.03
C ASP A 95 15.50 11.77 -26.63
N ASN A 96 14.66 11.71 -25.61
CA ASN A 96 14.13 10.47 -25.06
C ASN A 96 13.27 9.69 -26.07
N ALA A 97 12.59 10.40 -26.97
CA ALA A 97 11.75 9.75 -28.01
C ALA A 97 12.62 9.01 -29.03
N LEU A 98 13.69 9.65 -29.50
CA LEU A 98 14.64 9.03 -30.42
C LEU A 98 15.39 7.87 -29.75
N ALA A 99 15.78 8.02 -28.46
CA ALA A 99 16.42 6.95 -27.69
C ALA A 99 15.49 5.72 -27.57
N LEU A 100 14.22 5.94 -27.25
CA LEU A 100 13.21 4.89 -27.21
C LEU A 100 13.06 4.19 -28.57
N GLN A 101 12.96 4.96 -29.65
CA GLN A 101 12.83 4.42 -31.01
C GLN A 101 14.05 3.55 -31.37
N ALA A 102 15.24 4.05 -31.15
CA ALA A 102 16.48 3.35 -31.50
C ALA A 102 16.67 2.05 -30.70
N TRP A 103 16.54 2.13 -29.38
CA TRP A 103 16.74 0.94 -28.55
C TRP A 103 15.60 -0.09 -28.64
N SER A 104 14.40 0.29 -29.05
CA SER A 104 13.35 -0.69 -29.37
C SER A 104 13.70 -1.61 -30.54
N GLN A 105 14.60 -1.18 -31.44
CA GLN A 105 15.12 -2.02 -32.53
C GLN A 105 16.27 -2.94 -32.09
N VAL A 106 16.84 -2.71 -30.92
CA VAL A 106 18.00 -3.42 -30.38
C VAL A 106 17.61 -4.49 -29.37
N VAL A 107 16.59 -4.22 -28.57
CA VAL A 107 16.23 -4.99 -27.37
C VAL A 107 15.91 -6.47 -27.62
N ASP A 108 15.29 -6.77 -28.75
CA ASP A 108 14.90 -8.14 -29.14
C ASP A 108 15.78 -8.68 -30.30
N SER A 109 16.94 -8.05 -30.55
CA SER A 109 17.87 -8.49 -31.59
C SER A 109 18.59 -9.78 -31.17
N GLU A 110 18.87 -10.64 -32.15
CA GLU A 110 19.70 -11.85 -31.96
C GLU A 110 21.14 -11.54 -31.47
N PHE A 111 21.59 -10.29 -31.60
CA PHE A 111 22.91 -9.82 -31.16
C PHE A 111 22.91 -9.33 -29.71
N SER A 112 21.74 -9.22 -29.08
CA SER A 112 21.60 -8.88 -27.66
C SER A 112 21.56 -10.15 -26.82
N ASP A 113 22.45 -10.29 -25.87
CA ASP A 113 22.33 -11.35 -24.86
C ASP A 113 21.19 -11.05 -23.88
N ALA A 114 20.79 -12.05 -23.10
CA ALA A 114 19.67 -11.93 -22.15
C ALA A 114 19.87 -10.82 -21.12
N SER A 115 21.11 -10.61 -20.65
CA SER A 115 21.44 -9.56 -19.67
C SER A 115 21.29 -8.19 -20.29
N ARG A 116 21.79 -7.98 -21.50
CA ARG A 116 21.66 -6.74 -22.25
C ARG A 116 20.19 -6.44 -22.56
N SER A 117 19.44 -7.43 -23.04
CA SER A 117 18.02 -7.30 -23.32
C SER A 117 17.21 -6.91 -22.07
N SER A 118 17.49 -7.54 -20.93
CA SER A 118 16.85 -7.21 -19.66
C SER A 118 17.15 -5.76 -19.23
N SER A 119 18.43 -5.35 -19.30
CA SER A 119 18.86 -3.99 -18.96
C SER A 119 18.23 -2.94 -19.88
N LEU A 120 18.19 -3.20 -21.20
CA LEU A 120 17.54 -2.33 -22.17
C LEU A 120 16.04 -2.23 -21.92
N ARG A 121 15.34 -3.33 -21.64
CA ARG A 121 13.91 -3.30 -21.33
C ARG A 121 13.60 -2.44 -20.10
N LYS A 122 14.45 -2.49 -19.05
CA LYS A 122 14.32 -1.58 -17.90
C LYS A 122 14.47 -0.12 -18.31
N GLY A 123 15.47 0.19 -19.13
CA GLY A 123 15.65 1.54 -19.67
C GLY A 123 14.47 2.00 -20.54
N LEU A 124 13.97 1.12 -21.40
CA LEU A 124 12.82 1.38 -22.27
C LEU A 124 11.52 1.58 -21.49
N LEU A 125 11.28 0.80 -20.42
CA LEU A 125 10.18 1.02 -19.49
C LEU A 125 10.22 2.45 -18.92
N GLN A 126 11.38 2.85 -18.41
CA GLN A 126 11.57 4.15 -17.78
C GLN A 126 11.42 5.31 -18.79
N LEU A 127 12.03 5.18 -19.98
CA LEU A 127 11.90 6.18 -21.04
C LEU A 127 10.45 6.33 -21.52
N SER A 128 9.77 5.22 -21.75
CA SER A 128 8.36 5.20 -22.15
C SER A 128 7.49 5.91 -21.11
N TYR A 129 7.73 5.63 -19.81
CA TYR A 129 7.03 6.31 -18.73
C TYR A 129 7.30 7.82 -18.71
N GLN A 130 8.57 8.24 -18.88
CA GLN A 130 8.95 9.66 -18.90
C GLN A 130 8.31 10.46 -20.04
N ILE A 131 8.26 9.88 -21.23
CA ILE A 131 7.60 10.52 -22.38
C ILE A 131 6.08 10.30 -22.42
N LYS A 132 5.53 9.65 -21.38
CA LYS A 132 4.10 9.33 -21.20
C LYS A 132 3.53 8.34 -22.24
N ASP A 133 4.39 7.56 -22.88
CA ASP A 133 3.97 6.41 -23.68
C ASP A 133 3.73 5.22 -22.73
N TYR A 134 2.61 5.34 -21.96
CA TYR A 134 2.29 4.34 -20.94
C TYR A 134 1.97 2.97 -21.55
N GLY A 135 1.53 2.92 -22.80
CA GLY A 135 1.30 1.65 -23.52
C GLY A 135 2.58 0.84 -23.64
N LYS A 136 3.65 1.47 -24.15
CA LYS A 136 4.98 0.83 -24.23
C LYS A 136 5.58 0.54 -22.88
N ALA A 137 5.39 1.44 -21.90
CA ALA A 137 5.85 1.18 -20.53
C ALA A 137 5.23 -0.10 -19.97
N ILE A 138 3.92 -0.31 -20.16
CA ILE A 138 3.23 -1.54 -19.73
C ILE A 138 3.78 -2.78 -20.48
N GLU A 139 4.03 -2.66 -21.78
CA GLU A 139 4.57 -3.76 -22.59
C GLU A 139 5.92 -4.23 -22.06
N TYR A 140 6.89 -3.32 -21.90
CA TYR A 140 8.22 -3.65 -21.39
C TYR A 140 8.18 -4.15 -19.94
N GLY A 141 7.36 -3.54 -19.09
CA GLY A 141 7.20 -3.95 -17.71
C GLY A 141 6.64 -5.37 -17.58
N ARG A 142 5.59 -5.71 -18.33
CA ARG A 142 5.02 -7.07 -18.35
C ARG A 142 6.02 -8.13 -18.82
N ARG A 143 6.82 -7.82 -19.84
CA ARG A 143 7.88 -8.73 -20.30
C ARG A 143 8.92 -8.97 -19.21
N LEU A 144 9.40 -7.90 -18.54
CA LEU A 144 10.35 -8.02 -17.44
C LEU A 144 9.81 -8.87 -16.27
N ILE A 145 8.52 -8.69 -15.95
CA ILE A 145 7.85 -9.49 -14.91
C ILE A 145 7.76 -10.95 -15.33
N ALA A 146 7.37 -11.22 -16.57
CA ALA A 146 7.26 -12.59 -17.10
C ALA A 146 8.61 -13.32 -17.17
N ASP A 147 9.68 -12.59 -17.50
CA ASP A 147 11.05 -13.13 -17.60
C ASP A 147 11.73 -13.28 -16.22
N GLY A 148 11.06 -12.91 -15.12
CA GLY A 148 11.63 -12.95 -13.76
C GLY A 148 12.69 -11.89 -13.49
N GLY A 149 12.83 -10.88 -14.36
CA GLY A 149 13.78 -9.78 -14.24
C GLY A 149 13.26 -8.54 -13.54
N ALA A 150 12.05 -8.60 -12.94
CA ALA A 150 11.41 -7.46 -12.31
C ALA A 150 11.87 -7.24 -10.87
N ASP A 151 12.27 -6.01 -10.57
CA ASP A 151 12.43 -5.47 -9.23
C ASP A 151 11.21 -4.63 -8.83
N GLU A 152 11.24 -4.05 -7.63
CA GLU A 152 10.17 -3.17 -7.14
C GLU A 152 9.86 -2.03 -8.12
N ALA A 153 10.88 -1.39 -8.69
CA ALA A 153 10.70 -0.25 -9.60
C ALA A 153 9.96 -0.66 -10.87
N VAL A 154 10.26 -1.84 -11.43
CA VAL A 154 9.56 -2.38 -12.60
C VAL A 154 8.09 -2.61 -12.30
N HIS A 155 7.76 -3.25 -11.16
CA HIS A 155 6.38 -3.46 -10.76
C HIS A 155 5.64 -2.14 -10.59
N LEU A 156 6.21 -1.20 -9.82
CA LEU A 156 5.56 0.08 -9.53
C LEU A 156 5.36 0.93 -10.79
N LEU A 157 6.36 1.06 -11.66
CA LEU A 157 6.21 1.81 -12.91
C LEU A 157 5.17 1.21 -13.84
N THR A 158 5.09 -0.12 -13.90
CA THR A 158 4.09 -0.81 -14.73
C THR A 158 2.68 -0.58 -14.19
N ILE A 159 2.48 -0.70 -12.88
CA ILE A 159 1.19 -0.43 -12.21
C ILE A 159 0.79 1.04 -12.38
N GLN A 160 1.73 1.97 -12.17
CA GLN A 160 1.47 3.40 -12.39
C GLN A 160 1.09 3.70 -13.83
N SER A 161 1.74 3.06 -14.81
CA SER A 161 1.43 3.22 -16.23
C SER A 161 0.01 2.76 -16.55
N LEU A 162 -0.42 1.60 -16.00
CA LEU A 162 -1.80 1.13 -16.11
C LEU A 162 -2.79 2.15 -15.53
N TYR A 163 -2.52 2.64 -14.33
CA TYR A 163 -3.37 3.64 -13.66
C TYR A 163 -3.48 4.93 -14.48
N LEU A 164 -2.35 5.44 -15.00
CA LEU A 164 -2.30 6.67 -15.78
C LEU A 164 -2.95 6.53 -17.17
N LEU A 165 -3.01 5.31 -17.68
CA LEU A 165 -3.76 4.97 -18.91
C LEU A 165 -5.26 4.75 -18.64
N ASN A 166 -5.71 4.92 -17.38
CA ASN A 166 -7.07 4.63 -16.89
C ASN A 166 -7.48 3.14 -16.98
N ASP A 167 -6.52 2.23 -17.15
CA ASP A 167 -6.76 0.78 -16.96
C ASP A 167 -6.74 0.45 -15.47
N PHE A 168 -7.77 0.95 -14.74
CA PHE A 168 -7.86 0.76 -13.29
C PHE A 168 -8.02 -0.71 -12.90
N LYS A 169 -8.65 -1.51 -13.77
CA LYS A 169 -8.79 -2.95 -13.52
C LYS A 169 -7.47 -3.69 -13.66
N GLY A 170 -6.67 -3.35 -14.65
CA GLY A 170 -5.31 -3.87 -14.80
C GLY A 170 -4.40 -3.43 -13.67
N ALA A 171 -4.49 -2.16 -13.24
CA ALA A 171 -3.73 -1.63 -12.11
C ALA A 171 -4.11 -2.30 -10.78
N GLU A 172 -5.40 -2.49 -10.52
CA GLU A 172 -5.91 -3.20 -9.33
C GLU A 172 -5.35 -4.61 -9.29
N LYS A 173 -5.56 -5.38 -10.38
CA LYS A 173 -5.11 -6.77 -10.44
C LYS A 173 -3.61 -6.91 -10.25
N MET A 174 -2.81 -6.11 -10.97
CA MET A 174 -1.35 -6.19 -10.89
C MET A 174 -0.82 -5.77 -9.52
N SER A 175 -1.43 -4.75 -8.88
CA SER A 175 -1.10 -4.36 -7.51
C SER A 175 -1.41 -5.48 -6.52
N ALA A 176 -2.59 -6.09 -6.62
CA ALA A 176 -3.02 -7.17 -5.75
C ALA A 176 -2.11 -8.40 -5.88
N ASP A 177 -1.79 -8.80 -7.12
CA ASP A 177 -0.90 -9.93 -7.41
C ASP A 177 0.51 -9.69 -6.84
N TYR A 178 1.06 -8.48 -7.04
CA TYR A 178 2.38 -8.10 -6.52
C TYR A 178 2.42 -8.10 -4.99
N ILE A 179 1.41 -7.51 -4.34
CA ILE A 179 1.28 -7.49 -2.88
C ILE A 179 1.17 -8.91 -2.33
N ALA A 180 0.34 -9.77 -2.94
CA ALA A 180 0.17 -11.16 -2.52
C ALA A 180 1.47 -11.97 -2.66
N ALA A 181 2.26 -11.74 -3.72
CA ALA A 181 3.56 -12.40 -3.90
C ALA A 181 4.56 -12.01 -2.81
N LEU A 182 4.60 -10.73 -2.41
CA LEU A 182 5.46 -10.25 -1.32
C LEU A 182 5.01 -10.83 0.04
N GLU A 183 3.71 -10.84 0.31
CA GLU A 183 3.15 -11.42 1.53
C GLU A 183 3.48 -12.92 1.66
N ALA A 184 3.39 -13.67 0.56
CA ALA A 184 3.75 -15.09 0.54
C ALA A 184 5.23 -15.35 0.85
N GLN A 185 6.10 -14.36 0.59
CA GLN A 185 7.52 -14.38 0.92
C GLN A 185 7.84 -13.82 2.33
N GLY A 186 6.81 -13.42 3.09
CA GLY A 186 6.98 -12.75 4.39
C GLY A 186 7.54 -11.32 4.29
N GLN A 187 7.48 -10.72 3.10
CA GLN A 187 7.98 -9.37 2.86
C GLN A 187 6.86 -8.34 3.05
N THR A 188 7.24 -7.15 3.51
CA THR A 188 6.30 -6.03 3.64
C THR A 188 6.07 -5.38 2.27
N PRO A 189 4.82 -5.30 1.79
CA PRO A 189 4.50 -4.62 0.54
C PRO A 189 4.87 -3.13 0.59
N PRO A 190 5.41 -2.54 -0.48
CA PRO A 190 5.68 -1.10 -0.54
C PRO A 190 4.41 -0.26 -0.39
N ASP A 191 4.50 0.84 0.35
CA ASP A 191 3.38 1.77 0.55
C ASP A 191 2.76 2.26 -0.77
N MET A 192 3.59 2.52 -1.78
CA MET A 192 3.14 2.93 -3.11
C MET A 192 2.27 1.86 -3.80
N ALA A 193 2.61 0.57 -3.67
CA ALA A 193 1.79 -0.50 -4.25
C ALA A 193 0.40 -0.55 -3.60
N LEU A 194 0.33 -0.38 -2.28
CA LEU A 194 -0.92 -0.32 -1.53
C LEU A 194 -1.74 0.93 -1.86
N GLN A 195 -1.09 2.09 -2.06
CA GLN A 195 -1.76 3.32 -2.50
C GLN A 195 -2.34 3.18 -3.91
N LEU A 196 -1.60 2.56 -4.83
CA LEU A 196 -2.07 2.31 -6.20
C LEU A 196 -3.25 1.33 -6.20
N LEU A 197 -3.19 0.27 -5.39
CA LEU A 197 -4.31 -0.64 -5.20
C LEU A 197 -5.55 0.10 -4.70
N THR A 198 -5.41 0.87 -3.61
CA THR A 198 -6.51 1.64 -3.02
C THR A 198 -7.10 2.63 -4.03
N SER A 199 -6.23 3.39 -4.73
CA SER A 199 -6.68 4.37 -5.73
C SER A 199 -7.41 3.71 -6.90
N SER A 200 -6.94 2.55 -7.33
CA SER A 200 -7.58 1.78 -8.41
C SER A 200 -8.95 1.25 -7.98
N CYS A 201 -9.07 0.69 -6.75
CA CYS A 201 -10.34 0.23 -6.20
C CYS A 201 -11.36 1.39 -6.09
N ILE A 202 -10.94 2.58 -5.65
CA ILE A 202 -11.79 3.78 -5.58
C ILE A 202 -12.26 4.19 -6.99
N LYS A 203 -11.38 4.15 -8.00
CA LYS A 203 -11.74 4.46 -9.39
C LYS A 203 -12.72 3.46 -10.01
N LEU A 204 -12.71 2.23 -9.51
CA LEU A 204 -13.64 1.15 -9.91
C LEU A 204 -14.94 1.18 -9.12
N ASP A 205 -15.11 2.10 -8.17
CA ASP A 205 -16.24 2.16 -7.23
C ASP A 205 -16.48 0.84 -6.49
N ASP A 206 -15.40 0.11 -6.20
CA ASP A 206 -15.43 -1.15 -5.45
C ASP A 206 -15.07 -0.93 -3.97
N ASP A 207 -16.09 -0.65 -3.16
CA ASP A 207 -15.96 -0.49 -1.71
C ASP A 207 -15.30 -1.69 -1.02
N SER A 208 -15.55 -2.91 -1.52
CA SER A 208 -15.01 -4.13 -0.91
C SER A 208 -13.51 -4.27 -1.19
N CYS A 209 -13.08 -3.95 -2.41
CA CYS A 209 -11.68 -3.84 -2.77
C CYS A 209 -10.99 -2.72 -1.98
N THR A 210 -11.60 -1.53 -1.94
CA THR A 210 -11.06 -0.37 -1.22
C THR A 210 -10.87 -0.67 0.27
N LEU A 211 -11.85 -1.33 0.89
CA LEU A 211 -11.77 -1.72 2.30
C LEU A 211 -10.59 -2.68 2.55
N ARG A 212 -10.44 -3.73 1.74
CA ARG A 212 -9.30 -4.66 1.86
C ARG A 212 -7.95 -3.97 1.66
N ALA A 213 -7.86 -3.04 0.71
CA ALA A 213 -6.64 -2.29 0.45
C ALA A 213 -6.27 -1.36 1.62
N LEU A 214 -7.25 -0.65 2.19
CA LEU A 214 -7.06 0.20 3.37
C LEU A 214 -6.69 -0.61 4.63
N GLU A 215 -7.27 -1.80 4.81
CA GLU A 215 -6.88 -2.73 5.88
C GLU A 215 -5.39 -3.10 5.78
N LYS A 216 -4.92 -3.42 4.57
CA LYS A 216 -3.49 -3.70 4.33
C LYS A 216 -2.61 -2.46 4.54
N GLN A 217 -3.06 -1.27 4.13
CA GLN A 217 -2.34 -0.03 4.44
C GLN A 217 -2.22 0.20 5.95
N ALA A 218 -3.32 0.02 6.69
CA ALA A 218 -3.30 0.13 8.14
C ALA A 218 -2.39 -0.91 8.79
N GLN A 219 -2.29 -2.11 8.23
CA GLN A 219 -1.47 -3.20 8.72
C GLN A 219 0.03 -2.96 8.51
N TYR A 220 0.43 -2.57 7.31
CA TYR A 220 1.84 -2.49 6.91
C TYR A 220 2.43 -1.09 7.07
N HIS A 221 1.62 -0.05 6.85
CA HIS A 221 2.02 1.35 6.90
C HIS A 221 0.98 2.18 7.65
N PRO A 222 0.84 2.02 8.98
CA PRO A 222 -0.18 2.70 9.77
C PRO A 222 0.03 4.22 9.73
N LYS A 223 -0.91 4.92 9.10
CA LYS A 223 -0.95 6.38 9.00
C LYS A 223 -2.30 6.87 9.48
N LYS A 224 -2.35 8.02 10.17
CA LYS A 224 -3.60 8.60 10.64
C LYS A 224 -4.58 8.88 9.51
N GLU A 225 -4.07 9.27 8.35
CA GLU A 225 -4.85 9.63 7.16
C GLU A 225 -5.61 8.44 6.55
N THR A 226 -5.21 7.21 6.85
CA THR A 226 -5.89 5.99 6.38
C THR A 226 -7.21 5.75 7.11
N TRP A 227 -7.29 6.12 8.40
CA TRP A 227 -8.37 5.74 9.29
C TRP A 227 -9.73 6.36 8.99
N PRO A 228 -9.87 7.65 8.60
CA PRO A 228 -11.18 8.22 8.28
C PRO A 228 -11.89 7.47 7.14
N ASN A 229 -11.15 7.14 6.06
CA ASN A 229 -11.71 6.40 4.92
C ASN A 229 -12.01 4.95 5.29
N LEU A 230 -11.14 4.30 6.05
CA LEU A 230 -11.34 2.94 6.55
C LEU A 230 -12.58 2.87 7.44
N THR A 231 -12.73 3.82 8.37
CA THR A 231 -13.88 3.94 9.27
C THR A 231 -15.18 4.12 8.49
N LEU A 232 -15.20 5.02 7.51
CA LEU A 232 -16.40 5.24 6.68
C LEU A 232 -16.86 3.95 5.98
N LEU A 233 -15.92 3.17 5.44
CA LEU A 233 -16.25 1.91 4.77
C LEU A 233 -16.66 0.82 5.77
N LEU A 234 -16.06 0.81 6.96
CA LEU A 234 -16.49 -0.08 8.04
C LEU A 234 -17.94 0.20 8.46
N PHE A 235 -18.35 1.46 8.59
CA PHE A 235 -19.75 1.81 8.88
C PHE A 235 -20.70 1.37 7.77
N ARG A 236 -20.35 1.58 6.51
CA ARG A 236 -21.18 1.16 5.37
C ARG A 236 -21.38 -0.36 5.30
N LYS A 237 -20.39 -1.15 5.70
CA LYS A 237 -20.38 -2.61 5.57
C LYS A 237 -20.65 -3.35 6.87
N GLY A 238 -20.47 -2.71 8.02
CA GLY A 238 -20.46 -3.37 9.33
C GLY A 238 -21.84 -3.60 9.96
N GLY A 239 -22.88 -2.94 9.45
CA GLY A 239 -24.23 -2.98 10.01
C GLY A 239 -24.36 -2.32 11.40
N GLU A 240 -25.59 -2.06 11.83
CA GLU A 240 -25.90 -1.34 13.06
C GLU A 240 -25.35 -2.02 14.33
N ALA A 241 -25.33 -3.35 14.35
CA ALA A 241 -24.87 -4.12 15.52
C ALA A 241 -23.42 -3.83 15.89
N ASN A 242 -22.58 -3.49 14.91
CA ASN A 242 -21.15 -3.27 15.09
C ASN A 242 -20.77 -1.78 15.22
N THR A 243 -21.71 -0.87 15.12
CA THR A 243 -21.46 0.58 15.07
C THR A 243 -20.61 1.09 16.23
N LEU A 244 -20.94 0.71 17.49
CA LEU A 244 -20.14 1.14 18.63
C LEU A 244 -18.71 0.55 18.62
N ASN A 245 -18.54 -0.69 18.17
CA ASN A 245 -17.22 -1.32 18.08
C ASN A 245 -16.37 -0.68 16.98
N ILE A 246 -16.98 -0.20 15.89
CA ILE A 246 -16.31 0.59 14.84
C ILE A 246 -15.89 1.95 15.41
N PHE A 247 -16.75 2.63 16.15
CA PHE A 247 -16.40 3.88 16.83
C PHE A 247 -15.23 3.72 17.81
N ARG A 248 -15.23 2.66 18.62
CA ARG A 248 -14.12 2.35 19.54
C ARG A 248 -12.78 2.23 18.83
N LEU A 249 -12.75 1.43 17.74
CA LEU A 249 -11.55 1.27 16.94
C LEU A 249 -11.12 2.60 16.31
N SER A 250 -12.07 3.32 15.70
CA SER A 250 -11.79 4.59 15.03
C SER A 250 -11.25 5.64 16.00
N ARG A 251 -11.84 5.74 17.19
CA ARG A 251 -11.37 6.62 18.28
C ARG A 251 -9.94 6.29 18.67
N GLU A 252 -9.65 5.02 18.91
CA GLU A 252 -8.32 4.53 19.30
C GLU A 252 -7.24 4.86 18.27
N MET A 253 -7.59 4.74 17.00
CA MET A 253 -6.67 4.97 15.88
C MET A 253 -6.60 6.44 15.43
N GLY A 254 -7.37 7.33 16.08
CA GLY A 254 -7.44 8.73 15.71
C GLY A 254 -8.21 9.01 14.41
N GLY A 255 -9.08 8.09 14.03
CA GLY A 255 -9.94 8.19 12.84
C GLY A 255 -11.18 9.04 13.05
N LEU A 256 -11.59 9.32 14.31
CA LEU A 256 -12.64 10.27 14.62
C LEU A 256 -12.06 11.68 14.65
N THR A 257 -12.57 12.53 13.76
CA THR A 257 -12.02 13.88 13.53
C THR A 257 -13.05 14.99 13.66
N ARG A 258 -14.35 14.66 13.78
CA ARG A 258 -15.45 15.60 13.81
C ARG A 258 -16.26 15.48 15.11
N GLY A 259 -16.83 16.58 15.55
CA GLY A 259 -17.63 16.63 16.77
C GLY A 259 -18.91 15.79 16.73
N ASP A 260 -19.55 15.67 15.54
CA ASP A 260 -20.72 14.82 15.35
C ASP A 260 -20.42 13.34 15.58
N GLU A 261 -19.26 12.84 15.15
CA GLU A 261 -18.81 11.47 15.40
C GLU A 261 -18.65 11.17 16.90
N PHE A 262 -18.12 12.14 17.66
CA PHE A 262 -17.98 12.02 19.11
C PHE A 262 -19.33 12.06 19.84
N THR A 263 -20.27 12.91 19.41
CA THR A 263 -21.61 12.96 20.01
C THR A 263 -22.42 11.70 19.67
N GLU A 264 -22.31 11.17 18.46
CA GLU A 264 -22.98 9.92 18.07
C GLU A 264 -22.43 8.72 18.86
N MET A 265 -21.11 8.58 18.99
CA MET A 265 -20.50 7.52 19.81
C MET A 265 -20.95 7.63 21.27
N ALA A 266 -20.99 8.84 21.83
CA ALA A 266 -21.42 9.04 23.22
C ALA A 266 -22.91 8.72 23.42
N GLN A 267 -23.76 9.10 22.47
CA GLN A 267 -25.19 8.76 22.50
C GLN A 267 -25.40 7.26 22.47
N LEU A 268 -24.77 6.53 21.55
CA LEU A 268 -24.80 5.07 21.47
C LEU A 268 -24.31 4.41 22.75
N SER A 269 -23.25 4.97 23.36
CA SER A 269 -22.71 4.46 24.63
C SER A 269 -23.75 4.62 25.76
N ILE A 270 -24.45 5.77 25.84
CA ILE A 270 -25.53 6.00 26.80
C ILE A 270 -26.68 5.00 26.58
N GLU A 271 -27.13 4.81 25.35
CA GLU A 271 -28.20 3.88 24.99
C GLU A 271 -27.88 2.43 25.35
N LYS A 272 -26.60 2.05 25.27
CA LYS A 272 -26.10 0.73 25.67
C LYS A 272 -25.77 0.61 27.18
N GLY A 273 -26.05 1.65 27.97
CA GLY A 273 -25.77 1.64 29.41
C GLY A 273 -24.27 1.70 29.75
N LEU A 274 -23.47 2.43 28.95
CA LEU A 274 -22.03 2.59 29.10
C LEU A 274 -21.64 4.05 29.37
N PRO A 275 -22.10 4.63 30.52
CA PRO A 275 -21.94 6.06 30.77
C PRO A 275 -20.49 6.49 30.95
N GLY A 276 -19.61 5.61 31.42
CA GLY A 276 -18.17 5.91 31.54
C GLY A 276 -17.53 6.15 30.17
N GLU A 277 -17.86 5.33 29.17
CA GLU A 277 -17.37 5.49 27.81
C GLU A 277 -17.94 6.77 27.16
N ALA A 278 -19.23 7.05 27.37
CA ALA A 278 -19.87 8.26 26.88
C ALA A 278 -19.21 9.53 27.46
N GLN A 279 -18.99 9.55 28.77
CA GLN A 279 -18.31 10.66 29.45
C GLN A 279 -16.91 10.90 28.86
N ALA A 280 -16.08 9.84 28.81
CA ALA A 280 -14.72 9.92 28.28
C ALA A 280 -14.68 10.35 26.81
N THR A 281 -15.66 9.95 26.02
CA THR A 281 -15.77 10.34 24.60
C THR A 281 -16.04 11.85 24.45
N ILE A 282 -17.00 12.38 25.18
CA ILE A 282 -17.30 13.83 25.10
C ILE A 282 -16.16 14.67 25.66
N GLU A 283 -15.58 14.29 26.79
CA GLU A 283 -14.45 15.01 27.41
C GLU A 283 -13.24 15.05 26.47
N GLU A 284 -12.96 13.97 25.73
CA GLU A 284 -11.92 13.94 24.70
C GLU A 284 -12.24 14.89 23.53
N GLY A 285 -13.48 14.87 23.03
CA GLY A 285 -13.92 15.79 21.96
C GLY A 285 -13.81 17.26 22.36
N GLN A 286 -14.13 17.58 23.62
CA GLN A 286 -13.94 18.92 24.20
C GLN A 286 -12.46 19.30 24.28
N ALA A 287 -11.62 18.43 24.78
CA ALA A 287 -10.18 18.64 24.87
C ALA A 287 -9.52 18.88 23.49
N LYS A 288 -10.09 18.32 22.43
CA LYS A 288 -9.67 18.53 21.05
C LYS A 288 -10.28 19.75 20.36
N GLY A 289 -11.17 20.51 21.04
CA GLY A 289 -11.86 21.68 20.49
C GLY A 289 -12.89 21.35 19.40
N LEU A 290 -13.33 20.09 19.27
CA LEU A 290 -14.14 19.62 18.13
C LEU A 290 -15.58 20.15 18.13
N PHE A 291 -16.05 20.74 19.21
CA PHE A 291 -17.38 21.33 19.31
C PHE A 291 -17.36 22.87 19.18
N GLU A 292 -16.18 23.49 19.08
CA GLU A 292 -16.03 24.93 18.99
C GLU A 292 -16.63 25.48 17.69
N GLY A 293 -17.18 26.71 17.76
CA GLY A 293 -17.75 27.37 16.59
C GLY A 293 -19.16 26.88 16.17
N ASN A 294 -19.68 25.82 16.79
CA ASN A 294 -21.03 25.32 16.53
C ASN A 294 -21.85 25.22 17.85
N LYS A 295 -22.75 26.17 18.09
CA LYS A 295 -23.55 26.25 19.32
C LYS A 295 -24.40 24.98 19.53
N ALA A 296 -25.03 24.46 18.49
CA ALA A 296 -25.87 23.25 18.59
C ALA A 296 -25.03 22.02 18.97
N SER A 297 -23.83 21.90 18.43
CA SER A 297 -22.88 20.84 18.78
C SER A 297 -22.41 20.93 20.22
N GLN A 298 -22.11 22.14 20.70
CA GLN A 298 -21.74 22.39 22.09
C GLN A 298 -22.87 22.06 23.07
N GLU A 299 -24.11 22.46 22.76
CA GLU A 299 -25.29 22.18 23.58
C GLU A 299 -25.58 20.67 23.63
N LEU A 300 -25.46 19.95 22.50
CA LEU A 300 -25.65 18.52 22.45
C LEU A 300 -24.57 17.82 23.29
N ALA A 301 -23.30 18.14 23.08
CA ALA A 301 -22.19 17.58 23.84
C ALA A 301 -22.36 17.80 25.34
N SER A 302 -22.77 19.03 25.75
CA SER A 302 -23.00 19.34 27.14
C SER A 302 -24.14 18.52 27.77
N ARG A 303 -25.23 18.31 27.04
CA ARG A 303 -26.36 17.48 27.49
C ARG A 303 -25.95 16.01 27.64
N LEU A 304 -25.25 15.47 26.63
CA LEU A 304 -24.77 14.10 26.69
C LEU A 304 -23.79 13.87 27.83
N LEU A 305 -22.89 14.82 28.07
CA LEU A 305 -21.96 14.76 29.19
C LEU A 305 -22.66 14.80 30.55
N ALA A 306 -23.68 15.67 30.72
CA ALA A 306 -24.48 15.75 31.94
C ALA A 306 -25.23 14.44 32.21
N THR A 307 -25.84 13.85 31.14
CA THR A 307 -26.53 12.55 31.22
C THR A 307 -25.55 11.45 31.61
N ALA A 308 -24.40 11.37 30.94
CA ALA A 308 -23.37 10.37 31.22
C ALA A 308 -22.87 10.45 32.68
N LYS A 309 -22.57 11.66 33.16
CA LYS A 309 -22.15 11.88 34.55
C LYS A 309 -23.22 11.48 35.57
N SER A 310 -24.49 11.80 35.31
CA SER A 310 -25.61 11.43 36.20
C SER A 310 -25.77 9.89 36.25
N GLN A 311 -25.74 9.23 35.10
CA GLN A 311 -25.84 7.76 35.05
C GLN A 311 -24.61 7.10 35.70
N ALA A 312 -23.40 7.61 35.47
CA ALA A 312 -22.19 7.07 36.07
C ALA A 312 -22.21 7.21 37.62
N ALA A 313 -22.74 8.32 38.14
CA ALA A 313 -22.88 8.52 39.60
C ALA A 313 -23.84 7.52 40.26
N ALA A 314 -24.87 7.07 39.52
CA ALA A 314 -25.82 6.08 39.99
C ALA A 314 -25.28 4.64 39.84
N ASP A 315 -24.60 4.34 38.74
CA ASP A 315 -24.15 2.98 38.37
C ASP A 315 -22.87 2.57 39.10
N LYS A 316 -21.84 3.39 39.06
CA LYS A 316 -20.48 3.07 39.55
C LYS A 316 -20.43 2.57 41.01
N PRO A 317 -21.17 3.13 41.97
CA PRO A 317 -21.16 2.66 43.37
C PRO A 317 -21.73 1.25 43.54
N THR A 318 -22.62 0.80 42.64
CA THR A 318 -23.30 -0.49 42.74
C THR A 318 -22.56 -1.61 42.00
N LEU A 319 -21.65 -1.25 41.06
CA LEU A 319 -21.05 -2.16 40.12
C LEU A 319 -20.22 -3.28 40.78
N LEU A 320 -19.48 -2.96 41.86
CA LEU A 320 -18.72 -3.97 42.61
C LEU A 320 -19.64 -5.01 43.29
N LYS A 321 -20.78 -4.57 43.85
CA LYS A 321 -21.76 -5.46 44.45
C LYS A 321 -22.39 -6.36 43.36
N GLN A 322 -22.74 -5.80 42.25
CA GLN A 322 -23.27 -6.54 41.10
C GLN A 322 -22.27 -7.58 40.54
N ASP A 323 -20.96 -7.25 40.55
CA ASP A 323 -19.91 -8.19 40.13
C ASP A 323 -19.82 -9.41 41.07
N VAL A 324 -19.87 -9.19 42.39
CA VAL A 324 -19.89 -10.27 43.40
C VAL A 324 -21.15 -11.16 43.20
N GLU A 325 -22.32 -10.54 43.02
CA GLU A 325 -23.55 -11.27 42.79
C GLU A 325 -23.53 -12.08 41.48
N ALA A 326 -22.96 -11.47 40.38
CA ALA A 326 -22.79 -12.17 39.12
C ALA A 326 -21.87 -13.37 39.22
N ALA A 327 -20.79 -13.28 40.03
CA ALA A 327 -19.85 -14.37 40.21
C ALA A 327 -20.51 -15.66 40.73
N GLY A 328 -21.56 -15.53 41.55
CA GLY A 328 -22.34 -16.66 42.09
C GLY A 328 -23.39 -17.23 41.09
N ARG A 329 -23.64 -16.58 39.93
CA ARG A 329 -24.64 -17.06 38.99
C ARG A 329 -24.00 -18.03 37.98
N GLN A 330 -24.81 -18.93 37.39
CA GLN A 330 -24.33 -19.87 36.37
C GLN A 330 -24.33 -19.28 34.95
N ASN A 331 -25.03 -18.16 34.71
CA ASN A 331 -25.19 -17.56 33.40
C ASN A 331 -24.11 -16.51 33.18
N GLY A 332 -23.23 -16.71 32.22
CA GLY A 332 -22.13 -15.81 31.87
C GLY A 332 -22.53 -14.48 31.25
N GLU A 333 -23.76 -14.35 30.76
CA GLU A 333 -24.26 -13.08 30.16
C GLU A 333 -24.21 -11.91 31.15
N VAL A 334 -24.49 -12.18 32.44
CA VAL A 334 -24.45 -11.14 33.47
C VAL A 334 -23.00 -10.67 33.71
N ASP A 335 -22.06 -11.62 33.75
CA ASP A 335 -20.64 -11.30 33.89
C ASP A 335 -20.14 -10.46 32.72
N VAL A 336 -20.52 -10.79 31.48
CA VAL A 336 -20.13 -10.04 30.28
C VAL A 336 -20.67 -8.61 30.30
N ARG A 337 -21.92 -8.40 30.76
CA ARG A 337 -22.48 -7.05 30.89
C ARG A 337 -21.73 -6.23 31.92
N ILE A 338 -21.41 -6.80 33.08
CA ILE A 338 -20.62 -6.13 34.11
C ILE A 338 -19.19 -5.85 33.63
N ALA A 339 -18.57 -6.81 32.92
CA ALA A 339 -17.28 -6.63 32.28
C ALA A 339 -17.26 -5.44 31.32
N THR A 340 -18.32 -5.31 30.51
CA THR A 340 -18.47 -4.19 29.56
C THR A 340 -18.65 -2.85 30.29
N ALA A 341 -19.34 -2.85 31.42
CA ALA A 341 -19.45 -1.64 32.29
C ALA A 341 -18.06 -1.28 32.88
N PHE A 342 -17.30 -2.24 33.43
CA PHE A 342 -15.94 -1.98 33.89
C PHE A 342 -15.02 -1.44 32.78
N LEU A 343 -15.10 -2.04 31.57
CA LEU A 343 -14.38 -1.56 30.38
C LEU A 343 -14.73 -0.09 30.08
N SER A 344 -16.01 0.27 30.16
CA SER A 344 -16.50 1.64 29.94
C SER A 344 -15.92 2.66 30.93
N TYR A 345 -15.62 2.24 32.14
CA TYR A 345 -14.99 3.07 33.18
C TYR A 345 -13.45 3.03 33.16
N GLY A 346 -12.85 2.26 32.25
CA GLY A 346 -11.41 2.09 32.21
C GLY A 346 -10.84 1.18 33.31
N ASP A 347 -11.70 0.44 34.03
CA ASP A 347 -11.25 -0.53 35.03
C ASP A 347 -10.93 -1.88 34.34
N TYR A 348 -9.83 -1.86 33.59
CA TYR A 348 -9.48 -2.95 32.66
C TYR A 348 -9.21 -4.26 33.40
N SER A 349 -8.61 -4.23 34.60
CA SER A 349 -8.32 -5.45 35.37
C SER A 349 -9.61 -6.18 35.75
N LYS A 350 -10.63 -5.44 36.24
CA LYS A 350 -11.92 -6.04 36.58
C LYS A 350 -12.70 -6.44 35.33
N ALA A 351 -12.61 -5.66 34.26
CA ALA A 351 -13.23 -6.03 32.98
C ALA A 351 -12.68 -7.37 32.48
N ILE A 352 -11.37 -7.59 32.50
CA ILE A 352 -10.73 -8.84 32.08
C ILE A 352 -11.26 -10.01 32.93
N ALA A 353 -11.19 -9.90 34.25
CA ALA A 353 -11.62 -10.97 35.15
C ALA A 353 -13.11 -11.35 34.95
N ALA A 354 -13.97 -10.35 34.77
CA ALA A 354 -15.41 -10.58 34.55
C ALA A 354 -15.69 -11.14 33.14
N PHE A 355 -15.00 -10.68 32.06
CA PHE A 355 -15.13 -11.29 30.73
C PHE A 355 -14.68 -12.74 30.70
N GLU A 356 -13.51 -13.07 31.28
CA GLU A 356 -12.99 -14.44 31.34
C GLU A 356 -13.95 -15.36 32.09
N ARG A 357 -14.45 -14.91 33.23
CA ARG A 357 -15.44 -15.65 34.02
C ARG A 357 -16.74 -15.87 33.23
N GLY A 358 -17.25 -14.82 32.56
CA GLY A 358 -18.48 -14.91 31.78
C GLY A 358 -18.36 -15.85 30.58
N LEU A 359 -17.25 -15.78 29.86
CA LEU A 359 -16.97 -16.67 28.73
C LEU A 359 -16.80 -18.14 29.19
N ALA A 360 -16.16 -18.37 30.33
CA ALA A 360 -15.98 -19.70 30.90
C ALA A 360 -17.30 -20.32 31.35
N LYS A 361 -18.24 -19.56 31.92
CA LYS A 361 -19.58 -20.03 32.28
C LYS A 361 -20.45 -20.37 31.08
N GLY A 362 -20.22 -19.75 29.92
CA GLY A 362 -21.05 -19.89 28.73
C GLY A 362 -22.41 -19.19 28.85
N ASN A 363 -23.33 -19.53 27.98
CA ASN A 363 -24.68 -18.91 27.86
C ASN A 363 -24.58 -17.38 27.66
N VAL A 364 -23.57 -16.95 26.87
CA VAL A 364 -23.37 -15.57 26.45
C VAL A 364 -24.04 -15.37 25.11
N ARG A 365 -24.86 -14.32 24.97
CA ARG A 365 -25.61 -14.03 23.75
C ARG A 365 -24.68 -13.76 22.55
N ASN A 366 -23.67 -12.93 22.76
CA ASN A 366 -22.70 -12.52 21.74
C ASN A 366 -21.26 -12.84 22.21
N PRO A 367 -20.83 -14.13 22.23
CA PRO A 367 -19.54 -14.51 22.76
C PRO A 367 -18.38 -13.92 21.95
N GLU A 368 -18.53 -13.73 20.66
CA GLU A 368 -17.48 -13.17 19.80
C GLU A 368 -17.26 -11.66 20.04
N GLU A 369 -18.34 -10.92 20.31
CA GLU A 369 -18.22 -9.51 20.76
C GLU A 369 -17.61 -9.42 22.16
N ALA A 370 -17.95 -10.35 23.04
CA ALA A 370 -17.33 -10.45 24.37
C ALA A 370 -15.82 -10.72 24.26
N LYS A 371 -15.38 -11.61 23.35
CA LYS A 371 -13.95 -11.85 23.08
C LYS A 371 -13.26 -10.60 22.51
N LEU A 372 -13.92 -9.89 21.56
CA LEU A 372 -13.37 -8.62 21.06
C LEU A 372 -13.13 -7.62 22.19
N ASN A 373 -14.15 -7.44 23.06
CA ASN A 373 -14.07 -6.51 24.19
C ASN A 373 -13.04 -6.96 25.25
N LEU A 374 -12.89 -8.27 25.49
CA LEU A 374 -11.84 -8.83 26.33
C LEU A 374 -10.46 -8.51 25.77
N GLY A 375 -10.23 -8.73 24.47
CA GLY A 375 -8.98 -8.39 23.81
C GLY A 375 -8.66 -6.89 23.88
N ILE A 376 -9.67 -6.03 23.76
CA ILE A 376 -9.53 -4.58 23.94
C ILE A 376 -9.14 -4.27 25.40
N ALA A 377 -9.80 -4.88 26.39
CA ALA A 377 -9.48 -4.68 27.81
C ALA A 377 -8.04 -5.12 28.14
N GLN A 378 -7.62 -6.29 27.63
CA GLN A 378 -6.26 -6.81 27.79
C GLN A 378 -5.23 -5.87 27.16
N LEU A 379 -5.49 -5.37 25.94
CA LEU A 379 -4.61 -4.40 25.28
C LEU A 379 -4.47 -3.11 26.10
N LYS A 380 -5.58 -2.57 26.58
CA LYS A 380 -5.62 -1.35 27.40
C LYS A 380 -4.95 -1.52 28.76
N ALA A 381 -4.96 -2.74 29.29
CA ALA A 381 -4.22 -3.12 30.52
C ALA A 381 -2.71 -3.33 30.27
N GLY A 382 -2.25 -3.30 29.03
CA GLY A 382 -0.85 -3.56 28.65
C GLY A 382 -0.52 -5.05 28.40
N ASN A 383 -1.49 -5.96 28.50
CA ASN A 383 -1.32 -7.39 28.32
C ASN A 383 -1.34 -7.76 26.83
N LYS A 384 -0.31 -7.36 26.09
CA LYS A 384 -0.27 -7.45 24.63
C LYS A 384 -0.38 -8.89 24.08
N GLU A 385 0.31 -9.84 24.68
CA GLU A 385 0.33 -11.25 24.28
C GLU A 385 -1.06 -11.88 24.45
N ALA A 386 -1.69 -11.67 25.62
CA ALA A 386 -3.05 -12.15 25.87
C ALA A 386 -4.06 -11.49 24.91
N ALA A 387 -3.93 -10.18 24.68
CA ALA A 387 -4.77 -9.45 23.73
C ALA A 387 -4.65 -10.02 22.31
N ALA A 388 -3.42 -10.29 21.82
CA ALA A 388 -3.19 -10.87 20.51
C ALA A 388 -3.85 -12.25 20.36
N ALA A 389 -3.69 -13.11 21.37
CA ALA A 389 -4.31 -14.44 21.40
C ALA A 389 -5.85 -14.35 21.40
N THR A 390 -6.42 -13.51 22.26
CA THR A 390 -7.89 -13.33 22.36
C THR A 390 -8.46 -12.74 21.06
N LEU A 391 -7.87 -11.68 20.52
CA LEU A 391 -8.35 -11.05 19.28
C LEU A 391 -8.26 -11.99 18.08
N SER A 392 -7.24 -12.85 17.99
CA SER A 392 -7.10 -13.84 16.92
C SER A 392 -8.15 -14.95 17.00
N SER A 393 -8.73 -15.19 18.18
CA SER A 393 -9.76 -16.21 18.42
C SER A 393 -11.18 -15.77 18.04
N VAL A 394 -11.40 -14.49 17.67
CA VAL A 394 -12.70 -13.96 17.28
C VAL A 394 -13.12 -14.56 15.93
N GLN A 395 -14.32 -15.14 15.91
CA GLN A 395 -14.90 -15.85 14.75
C GLN A 395 -16.34 -15.37 14.44
N GLY A 396 -16.99 -16.03 13.51
CA GLY A 396 -18.40 -15.78 13.18
C GLY A 396 -18.59 -14.53 12.30
N ASP A 397 -19.04 -13.43 12.87
CA ASP A 397 -19.32 -12.19 12.13
C ASP A 397 -18.08 -11.64 11.42
N PRO A 398 -18.12 -11.47 10.07
CA PRO A 398 -16.96 -10.97 9.31
C PRO A 398 -16.48 -9.59 9.75
N THR A 399 -17.38 -8.72 10.24
CA THR A 399 -17.04 -7.38 10.73
C THR A 399 -16.32 -7.46 12.05
N LEU A 400 -16.80 -8.30 13.01
CA LEU A 400 -16.08 -8.50 14.28
C LEU A 400 -14.70 -9.09 14.06
N GLN A 401 -14.54 -10.08 13.16
CA GLN A 401 -13.22 -10.62 12.82
C GLN A 401 -12.28 -9.54 12.25
N LYS A 402 -12.80 -8.67 11.42
CA LYS A 402 -12.07 -7.56 10.82
C LYS A 402 -11.62 -6.56 11.88
N LEU A 403 -12.55 -6.15 12.75
CA LEU A 403 -12.25 -5.27 13.89
C LEU A 403 -11.19 -5.89 14.80
N ALA A 404 -11.30 -7.17 15.12
CA ALA A 404 -10.32 -7.88 15.94
C ALA A 404 -8.92 -7.88 15.30
N ARG A 405 -8.81 -8.15 13.98
CA ARG A 405 -7.53 -8.07 13.26
C ARG A 405 -6.93 -6.66 13.29
N LEU A 406 -7.75 -5.62 13.14
CA LEU A 406 -7.30 -4.23 13.19
C LEU A 406 -6.83 -3.84 14.60
N TRP A 407 -7.54 -4.25 15.66
CA TRP A 407 -7.11 -4.08 17.05
C TRP A 407 -5.80 -4.83 17.35
N ALA A 408 -5.64 -6.04 16.80
CA ALA A 408 -4.43 -6.84 17.02
C ALA A 408 -3.16 -6.17 16.45
N GLN A 409 -3.26 -5.22 15.54
CA GLN A 409 -2.10 -4.44 15.08
C GLN A 409 -1.48 -3.60 16.21
N ARG A 410 -2.25 -3.25 17.24
CA ARG A 410 -1.78 -2.50 18.42
C ARG A 410 -1.01 -3.35 19.42
N THR A 411 -1.01 -4.67 19.26
CA THR A 411 -0.25 -5.59 20.12
C THR A 411 1.21 -5.75 19.71
N ARG A 412 1.55 -5.29 18.50
CA ARG A 412 2.90 -5.34 17.92
C ARG A 412 3.83 -4.25 18.43
#